data_0a82292b560d2efe59dd619f53bf1ca7
#
_entry.id   0a82292b560d2efe59dd619f53bf1ca7
#
_cell.length_a   1.000
_cell.length_b   1.000
_cell.length_c   1.000
_cell.angle_alpha   90.00
_cell.angle_beta   90.00
_cell.angle_gamma   90.00
#
_symmetry.space_group_name_H-M   'P 1'
#
loop_
_entity.id
_entity.type
_entity.pdbx_description
1 polymer ?
#
loop_
_entity_poly.entity_id
_entity_poly.type
_entity_poly.pdbx_seq_one_letter_code
_entity_poly.pdbx_strand_id
1 'polypeptide(L)' 'LSKVNIEVERVKNEIKTQEKKNESLSMKINELASLDKIIEVAYEQGLSYNNDNIKSVE' A
#
# COMPACT_ATOMS: atom_id res chain seq x y z
N LEU A 1 -29.00 24.81 -20.77
CA LEU A 1 -28.93 23.38 -21.10
C LEU A 1 -27.51 22.90 -21.19
N SER A 2 -26.73 23.52 -22.07
CA SER A 2 -25.34 23.08 -22.21
C SER A 2 -24.52 23.39 -20.97
N LYS A 3 -24.84 24.45 -20.25
CA LYS A 3 -24.13 24.76 -19.00
C LYS A 3 -24.31 23.68 -17.95
N VAL A 4 -25.53 23.19 -17.81
CA VAL A 4 -25.82 22.14 -16.84
C VAL A 4 -25.12 20.86 -17.24
N ASN A 5 -25.11 20.52 -18.53
CA ASN A 5 -24.46 19.33 -19.03
C ASN A 5 -22.94 19.40 -18.83
N ILE A 6 -22.35 20.57 -19.07
CA ILE A 6 -20.92 20.76 -18.88
C ILE A 6 -20.55 20.61 -17.41
N GLU A 7 -21.37 21.17 -16.52
CA GLU A 7 -21.15 21.05 -15.08
C GLU A 7 -21.23 19.60 -14.62
N VAL A 8 -22.23 18.88 -15.10
CA VAL A 8 -22.40 17.46 -14.74
C VAL A 8 -21.20 16.65 -15.23
N GLU A 9 -20.76 16.92 -16.46
CA GLU A 9 -19.60 16.21 -17.01
C GLU A 9 -18.33 16.52 -16.23
N ARG A 10 -18.16 17.76 -15.83
CA ARG A 10 -17.00 18.16 -15.05
C ARG A 10 -16.97 17.44 -13.71
N VAL A 11 -18.12 17.40 -13.05
CA VAL A 11 -18.22 16.75 -11.75
C VAL A 11 -18.00 15.24 -11.89
N LYS A 12 -18.57 14.65 -12.92
CA LYS A 12 -18.35 13.22 -13.19
C LYS A 12 -16.88 12.90 -13.38
N ASN A 13 -16.18 13.74 -14.12
CA ASN A 13 -14.76 13.57 -14.35
C ASN A 13 -13.96 13.73 -13.07
N GLU A 14 -14.35 14.68 -12.24
CA GLU A 14 -13.70 14.89 -10.95
C GLU A 14 -13.89 13.69 -10.04
N ILE A 15 -15.09 13.13 -10.03
CA ILE A 15 -15.38 11.92 -9.25
C ILE A 15 -14.52 10.76 -9.74
N LYS A 16 -14.44 10.56 -11.04
CA LYS A 16 -13.62 9.50 -11.60
C LYS A 16 -12.15 9.65 -11.21
N THR A 17 -11.65 10.88 -11.29
CA THR A 17 -10.28 11.18 -10.90
C THR A 17 -10.06 10.87 -9.44
N GLN A 18 -11.00 11.25 -8.59
CA GLN A 18 -10.92 11.02 -7.17
C GLN A 18 -10.98 9.53 -6.85
N GLU A 19 -11.83 8.81 -7.53
CA GLU A 19 -11.93 7.36 -7.37
C GLU A 19 -10.63 6.66 -7.74
N LYS A 20 -10.00 7.10 -8.82
CA LYS A 20 -8.71 6.55 -9.24
C LYS A 20 -7.62 6.82 -8.21
N LYS A 21 -7.62 8.02 -7.66
CA LYS A 21 -6.68 8.37 -6.61
C LYS A 21 -6.89 7.52 -5.37
N ASN A 22 -8.14 7.30 -4.99
CA ASN A 22 -8.46 6.48 -3.84
C ASN A 22 -8.04 5.05 -4.05
N GLU A 23 -8.26 4.50 -5.23
CA GLU A 23 -7.83 3.16 -5.60
C GLU A 23 -6.32 3.04 -5.50
N SER A 24 -5.63 4.01 -6.08
CA SER A 24 -4.17 4.02 -6.08
C SER A 24 -3.62 4.08 -4.67
N LEU A 25 -4.21 4.92 -3.82
CA LEU A 25 -3.81 5.01 -2.42
C LEU A 25 -4.08 3.72 -1.66
N SER A 26 -5.22 3.11 -1.93
CA SER A 26 -5.60 1.84 -1.31
C SER A 26 -4.58 0.75 -1.66
N MET A 27 -4.19 0.69 -2.92
CA MET A 27 -3.19 -0.27 -3.38
C MET A 27 -1.83 0.00 -2.72
N LYS A 28 -1.48 1.26 -2.59
CA LYS A 28 -0.23 1.64 -1.96
C LYS A 28 -0.20 1.26 -0.49
N ILE A 29 -1.31 1.46 0.19
CA ILE A 29 -1.44 1.06 1.59
C ILE A 29 -1.29 -0.45 1.73
N ASN A 30 -1.92 -1.20 0.84
CA ASN A 30 -1.79 -2.65 0.82
C ASN A 30 -0.36 -3.10 0.57
N GLU A 31 0.31 -2.45 -0.36
CA GLU A 31 1.70 -2.75 -0.67
C GLU A 31 2.59 -2.49 0.53
N LEU A 32 2.40 -1.36 1.20
CA LEU A 32 3.19 -1.00 2.37
C LEU A 32 2.94 -1.97 3.52
N ALA A 33 1.70 -2.37 3.71
CA ALA A 33 1.35 -3.34 4.75
C ALA A 33 1.98 -4.69 4.47
N SER A 34 1.99 -5.10 3.20
CA SER A 34 2.62 -6.36 2.80
C SER A 34 4.11 -6.32 3.01
N LEU A 35 4.74 -5.21 2.64
CA LEU A 35 6.16 -4.99 2.84
C LEU A 35 6.52 -5.05 4.31
N ASP A 36 5.72 -4.38 5.13
CA ASP A 36 5.92 -4.34 6.57
C ASP A 36 5.88 -5.76 7.15
N LYS A 37 4.94 -6.56 6.71
CA LYS A 37 4.82 -7.94 7.15
C LYS A 37 6.02 -8.77 6.72
N ILE A 38 6.48 -8.57 5.49
CA ILE A 38 7.65 -9.28 4.99
C ILE A 38 8.88 -8.93 5.80
N ILE A 39 9.05 -7.65 6.11
CA ILE A 39 10.17 -7.18 6.93
C ILE A 39 10.09 -7.78 8.32
N GLU A 40 8.90 -7.82 8.90
CA GLU A 40 8.68 -8.39 10.22
C GLU A 40 9.08 -9.86 10.25
N VAL A 41 8.62 -10.63 9.27
CA VAL A 41 8.94 -12.06 9.18
C VAL A 41 10.44 -12.25 8.98
N ALA A 42 11.02 -11.45 8.11
CA ALA A 42 12.46 -11.54 7.84
C ALA A 42 13.27 -11.21 9.09
N TYR A 43 12.82 -10.21 9.84
CA TYR A 43 13.48 -9.84 11.09
C TYR A 43 13.42 -10.97 12.11
N GLU A 44 12.23 -11.58 12.23
CA GLU A 44 12.07 -12.70 13.15
C GLU A 44 12.96 -13.88 12.77
N GLN A 45 13.01 -14.19 11.48
CA GLN A 45 13.87 -15.25 10.99
C GLN A 45 15.34 -14.93 11.17
N GLY A 46 15.69 -13.66 10.95
CA GLY A 46 17.05 -13.20 11.15
C GLY A 46 17.49 -13.33 12.59
N LEU A 47 16.60 -13.00 13.51
CA LEU A 47 16.90 -13.17 14.93
C LEU A 47 17.09 -14.64 15.29
N SER A 48 16.24 -15.48 14.75
CA SER A 48 16.35 -16.92 14.97
C SER A 48 17.68 -17.45 14.45
N TYR A 49 18.07 -16.99 13.29
CA TYR A 49 19.34 -17.37 12.68
C TYR A 49 20.52 -16.89 13.51
N ASN A 50 20.46 -15.67 13.97
CA ASN A 50 21.51 -15.09 14.80
C ASN A 50 21.66 -15.86 16.11
N ASN A 51 20.55 -16.25 16.69
CA ASN A 51 20.57 -17.05 17.92
C ASN A 51 21.26 -18.39 17.68
N ASP A 52 20.96 -19.02 16.56
CA ASP A 52 21.59 -20.28 16.18
C ASP A 52 23.09 -20.10 15.96
N ASN A 53 23.46 -19.01 15.31
CA ASN A 53 24.86 -18.69 15.07
C ASN A 53 25.63 -18.49 16.37
N ILE A 54 25.02 -17.77 17.29
CA ILE A 54 25.64 -17.50 18.58
C ILE A 54 25.84 -18.81 19.32
N LYS A 55 24.86 -19.69 19.29
CA LYS A 55 24.96 -21.01 19.90
C LYS A 55 26.05 -21.86 19.27
N SER A 56 26.16 -21.75 17.94
CA SER A 56 27.18 -22.51 17.21
C SER A 56 28.59 -22.10 17.63
N VAL A 57 28.76 -20.80 17.76
CA VAL A 57 30.08 -20.23 18.10
C VAL A 57 30.45 -20.60 19.52
N GLU A 58 29.48 -20.59 20.39
CA GLU A 58 29.71 -20.98 21.78
C GLU A 58 29.91 -22.45 21.95
#